data_948cf860bd50bbaf2b826819873f5210
#
_entry.id   948cf860bd50bbaf2b826819873f5210
#
_cell.length_a   1.000
_cell.length_b   1.000
_cell.length_c   1.000
_cell.angle_alpha   90.00
_cell.angle_beta   90.00
_cell.angle_gamma   90.00
#
_symmetry.space_group_name_H-M   'P 1'
#
loop_
_entity.id
_entity.type
_entity.pdbx_description
1 polymer ?
#
loop_
_entity_poly.entity_id
_entity_poly.type
_entity_poly.pdbx_seq_one_letter_code
_entity_poly.pdbx_strand_id
1 'polypeptide(L)'
;MPILTTMCMFEGRDGSEPIDVKQFLIAGDETVVPWIQSLLDALPANARGQVFIEVDDVHGIPPLAAPGRVSVTWLGRSTRSGAPGTGERCGHGVALDRAVRAWVGEMSVVDRDYPWADDRHDFCAWIGGAGPLIGELASDVDTRLRASSEHASR
;
A
#
# COMPACT_ATOMS: atom_id res chain seq x y z
N MET A 1 -11.86 -14.33 3.59
CA MET A 1 -10.47 -14.74 3.41
C MET A 1 -9.68 -13.51 3.02
N PRO A 2 -8.68 -13.08 3.76
CA PRO A 2 -7.81 -12.01 3.31
C PRO A 2 -7.00 -12.51 2.12
N ILE A 3 -7.06 -11.79 1.03
CA ILE A 3 -6.24 -12.08 -0.14
C ILE A 3 -4.86 -11.48 0.16
N LEU A 4 -3.90 -12.37 0.35
CA LEU A 4 -2.50 -12.01 0.54
C LEU A 4 -1.88 -11.69 -0.82
N THR A 5 -1.61 -10.42 -1.05
CA THR A 5 -0.75 -10.01 -2.16
C THR A 5 0.68 -9.98 -1.68
N THR A 6 1.53 -10.54 -2.47
CA THR A 6 2.95 -10.83 -2.36
C THR A 6 3.68 -9.99 -1.31
N MET A 7 3.93 -10.61 -0.19
CA MET A 7 4.95 -10.18 0.75
C MET A 7 6.31 -10.28 0.05
N CYS A 8 7.00 -9.17 -0.12
CA CYS A 8 8.44 -9.24 -0.26
C CYS A 8 8.96 -9.90 1.01
N MET A 9 9.24 -11.20 0.96
CA MET A 9 9.77 -11.90 2.11
C MET A 9 11.05 -11.20 2.57
N PHE A 10 11.08 -10.85 3.83
CA PHE A 10 12.31 -10.60 4.54
C PHE A 10 13.11 -11.91 4.58
N GLU A 11 13.77 -12.24 3.50
CA GLU A 11 14.87 -13.19 3.59
C GLU A 11 16.05 -12.42 4.17
N GLY A 12 16.20 -12.53 5.47
CA GLY A 12 17.40 -12.17 6.16
C GLY A 12 18.56 -13.01 5.62
N ARG A 13 19.24 -12.50 4.62
CA ARG A 13 20.58 -12.95 4.30
C ARG A 13 21.53 -12.24 5.25
N ASP A 14 22.22 -13.05 6.03
CA ASP A 14 23.47 -12.76 6.72
C ASP A 14 23.85 -11.28 6.91
N GLY A 15 23.79 -10.84 8.12
CA GLY A 15 24.19 -9.69 8.88
C GLY A 15 25.25 -8.72 8.38
N SER A 16 25.43 -8.40 7.13
CA SER A 16 26.47 -7.47 6.69
C SER A 16 26.16 -6.52 5.52
N GLU A 17 24.91 -6.48 5.02
CA GLU A 17 24.53 -5.47 4.04
C GLU A 17 23.58 -4.45 4.66
N PRO A 18 23.76 -3.13 4.42
CA PRO A 18 22.74 -2.16 4.78
C PRO A 18 21.47 -2.54 4.02
N ILE A 19 20.40 -2.84 4.76
CA ILE A 19 19.08 -3.11 4.20
C ILE A 19 18.71 -1.87 3.40
N ASP A 20 18.73 -2.02 2.10
CA ASP A 20 18.24 -1.00 1.18
C ASP A 20 16.80 -0.70 1.58
N VAL A 21 16.54 0.52 2.04
CA VAL A 21 15.28 0.86 2.72
C VAL A 21 14.20 0.93 1.66
N LYS A 22 13.58 -0.20 1.40
CA LYS A 22 12.42 -0.30 0.51
C LYS A 22 11.26 0.53 1.06
N GLN A 23 10.54 1.15 0.17
CA GLN A 23 9.28 1.77 0.54
C GLN A 23 8.20 0.70 0.71
N PHE A 24 7.32 0.91 1.69
CA PHE A 24 6.21 0.01 1.98
C PHE A 24 4.88 0.69 1.64
N LEU A 25 4.02 -0.04 1.00
CA LEU A 25 2.60 0.28 0.87
C LEU A 25 1.79 -0.76 1.63
N ILE A 26 1.05 -0.31 2.62
CA ILE A 26 0.11 -1.13 3.36
C ILE A 26 -1.27 -0.51 3.18
N ALA A 27 -2.22 -1.30 2.71
CA ALA A 27 -3.56 -0.81 2.45
C ALA A 27 -4.62 -1.83 2.85
N GLY A 28 -5.71 -1.36 3.44
CA GLY A 28 -6.79 -2.23 3.84
C GLY A 28 -8.01 -1.46 4.33
N ASP A 29 -9.01 -2.22 4.74
CA ASP A 29 -10.22 -1.69 5.37
C ASP A 29 -10.24 -1.96 6.88
N GLU A 30 -11.33 -1.55 7.54
CA GLU A 30 -11.52 -1.74 8.98
C GLU A 30 -11.40 -3.20 9.45
N THR A 31 -11.65 -4.17 8.59
CA THR A 31 -11.62 -5.60 8.95
C THR A 31 -10.21 -6.12 9.19
N VAL A 32 -9.20 -5.46 8.65
CA VAL A 32 -7.80 -5.90 8.70
C VAL A 32 -6.90 -5.00 9.55
N VAL A 33 -7.46 -4.05 10.28
CA VAL A 33 -6.68 -3.13 11.15
C VAL A 33 -5.75 -3.87 12.12
N PRO A 34 -6.14 -4.96 12.80
CA PRO A 34 -5.22 -5.71 13.66
C PRO A 34 -4.03 -6.30 12.92
N TRP A 35 -4.23 -6.75 11.68
CA TRP A 35 -3.15 -7.25 10.82
C TRP A 35 -2.21 -6.12 10.39
N ILE A 36 -2.76 -4.97 10.04
CA ILE A 36 -1.98 -3.78 9.70
C ILE A 36 -1.10 -3.36 10.87
N GLN A 37 -1.63 -3.34 12.10
CA GLN A 37 -0.82 -3.04 13.28
C GLN A 37 0.33 -4.03 13.46
N SER A 38 0.07 -5.32 13.29
CA SER A 38 1.10 -6.35 13.38
C SER A 38 2.19 -6.18 12.31
N LEU A 39 1.81 -5.78 11.08
CA LEU A 39 2.77 -5.48 10.03
C LEU A 39 3.61 -4.25 10.38
N LEU A 40 3.00 -3.19 10.89
CA LEU A 40 3.71 -1.97 11.31
C LEU A 40 4.68 -2.24 12.44
N ASP A 41 4.31 -3.08 13.40
CA ASP A 41 5.17 -3.47 14.53
C ASP A 41 6.39 -4.29 14.07
N ALA A 42 6.26 -5.02 12.96
CA ALA A 42 7.33 -5.82 12.37
C ALA A 42 8.28 -5.01 11.46
N LEU A 43 7.91 -3.80 11.07
CA LEU A 43 8.75 -2.96 10.22
C LEU A 43 9.98 -2.45 10.97
N PRO A 44 11.15 -2.35 10.30
CA PRO A 44 12.30 -1.72 10.90
C PRO A 44 12.05 -0.24 11.20
N ALA A 45 12.73 0.32 12.21
CA ALA A 45 12.54 1.70 12.65
C ALA A 45 12.84 2.75 11.55
N ASN A 46 13.67 2.40 10.58
CA ASN A 46 14.00 3.24 9.43
C ASN A 46 13.11 3.00 8.20
N ALA A 47 12.07 2.17 8.31
CA ALA A 47 11.13 1.92 7.23
C ALA A 47 10.46 3.22 6.77
N ARG A 48 10.21 3.31 5.47
CA ARG A 48 9.49 4.41 4.83
C ARG A 48 8.29 3.86 4.09
N GLY A 49 7.22 4.59 4.06
CA GLY A 49 6.07 4.16 3.30
C GLY A 49 4.77 4.85 3.64
N GLN A 50 3.73 4.29 3.10
CA GLN A 50 2.37 4.79 3.23
C GLN A 50 1.42 3.68 3.67
N VAL A 51 0.56 4.01 4.59
CA VAL A 51 -0.57 3.19 5.01
C VAL A 51 -1.86 3.89 4.64
N PHE A 52 -2.75 3.19 3.95
CA PHE A 52 -4.12 3.63 3.68
C PHE A 52 -5.10 2.68 4.35
N ILE A 53 -6.00 3.22 5.16
CA ILE A 53 -7.04 2.43 5.81
C ILE A 53 -8.39 3.03 5.51
N GLU A 54 -9.22 2.29 4.78
CA GLU A 54 -10.60 2.69 4.52
C GLU A 54 -11.50 2.28 5.67
N VAL A 55 -12.28 3.23 6.15
CA VAL A 55 -13.26 3.06 7.23
C VAL A 55 -14.57 3.72 6.84
N ASP A 56 -15.65 3.38 7.51
CA ASP A 56 -16.92 4.09 7.29
C ASP A 56 -16.83 5.53 7.78
N ASP A 57 -16.42 5.73 9.03
CA ASP A 57 -16.26 7.04 9.64
C ASP A 57 -14.91 7.14 10.35
N VAL A 58 -14.24 8.27 10.19
CA VAL A 58 -12.93 8.54 10.80
C VAL A 58 -13.02 9.04 12.25
N HIS A 59 -14.22 9.33 12.75
CA HIS A 59 -14.39 9.82 14.12
C HIS A 59 -14.13 8.72 15.16
N GLY A 60 -13.39 9.06 16.19
CA GLY A 60 -13.15 8.15 17.33
C GLY A 60 -12.19 7.00 17.05
N ILE A 61 -11.46 7.02 15.94
CA ILE A 61 -10.46 6.00 15.63
C ILE A 61 -9.19 6.24 16.45
N PRO A 62 -8.69 5.24 17.19
CA PRO A 62 -7.42 5.38 17.88
C PRO A 62 -6.26 5.44 16.87
N PRO A 63 -5.20 6.23 17.16
CA PRO A 63 -4.05 6.29 16.30
C PRO A 63 -3.34 4.94 16.25
N LEU A 64 -2.86 4.58 15.06
CA LEU A 64 -1.96 3.43 14.87
C LEU A 64 -0.52 3.85 15.13
N ALA A 65 0.21 3.03 15.88
CA ALA A 65 1.64 3.18 16.03
C ALA A 65 2.34 2.75 14.73
N ALA A 66 3.22 3.61 14.22
CA ALA A 66 3.98 3.36 13.01
C ALA A 66 5.41 3.92 13.14
N PRO A 67 6.39 3.38 12.42
CA PRO A 67 7.72 3.99 12.33
C PRO A 67 7.66 5.44 11.87
N GLY A 68 8.58 6.27 12.32
CA GLY A 68 8.49 7.73 12.16
C GLY A 68 8.51 8.26 10.72
N ARG A 69 8.85 7.41 9.73
CA ARG A 69 8.84 7.73 8.30
C ARG A 69 7.72 7.03 7.53
N VAL A 70 6.79 6.41 8.23
CA VAL A 70 5.60 5.78 7.68
C VAL A 70 4.40 6.66 7.97
N SER A 71 3.71 7.12 6.94
CA SER A 71 2.50 7.93 7.07
C SER A 71 1.27 7.04 7.10
N VAL A 72 0.35 7.30 8.02
CA VAL A 72 -0.94 6.60 8.10
C VAL A 72 -2.05 7.55 7.70
N THR A 73 -2.83 7.17 6.71
CA THR A 73 -3.96 7.95 6.20
C THR A 73 -5.26 7.15 6.33
N TRP A 74 -6.20 7.69 7.05
CA TRP A 74 -7.55 7.15 7.20
C TRP A 74 -8.47 7.72 6.12
N LEU A 75 -9.20 6.85 5.44
CA LEU A 75 -10.08 7.18 4.33
C LEU A 75 -11.53 6.93 4.74
N GLY A 76 -12.24 7.96 5.19
CA GLY A 76 -13.64 7.86 5.58
C GLY A 76 -14.58 7.83 4.37
N ARG A 77 -15.36 6.78 4.22
CA ARG A 77 -16.38 6.68 3.15
C ARG A 77 -17.51 7.68 3.33
N SER A 78 -17.90 7.95 4.56
CA SER A 78 -19.03 8.83 4.88
C SER A 78 -18.87 10.27 4.41
N THR A 79 -17.62 10.73 4.24
CA THR A 79 -17.28 12.10 3.83
C THR A 79 -16.82 12.18 2.37
N ARG A 80 -16.89 11.09 1.60
CA ARG A 80 -16.40 11.01 0.23
C ARG A 80 -17.52 10.71 -0.76
N SER A 81 -17.43 11.32 -1.92
CA SER A 81 -18.36 11.07 -3.01
C SER A 81 -18.07 9.74 -3.72
N GLY A 82 -19.12 9.09 -4.15
CA GLY A 82 -19.07 7.92 -5.04
C GLY A 82 -18.72 8.29 -6.48
N ALA A 83 -19.40 7.69 -7.44
CA ALA A 83 -19.18 8.00 -8.85
C ALA A 83 -19.57 9.45 -9.16
N PRO A 84 -18.80 10.15 -10.02
CA PRO A 84 -19.11 11.53 -10.41
C PRO A 84 -20.53 11.68 -10.95
N GLY A 85 -21.27 12.68 -10.47
CA GLY A 85 -22.60 13.03 -10.94
C GLY A 85 -23.76 12.20 -10.36
N THR A 86 -23.49 11.18 -9.53
CA THR A 86 -24.54 10.33 -8.94
C THR A 86 -25.11 10.89 -7.66
N GLY A 87 -24.39 11.75 -6.94
CA GLY A 87 -24.75 12.20 -5.59
C GLY A 87 -24.68 11.10 -4.53
N GLU A 88 -24.23 9.91 -4.88
CA GLU A 88 -24.10 8.77 -3.98
C GLU A 88 -22.83 8.89 -3.11
N ARG A 89 -22.86 8.22 -1.98
CA ARG A 89 -21.67 8.08 -1.13
C ARG A 89 -20.67 7.12 -1.74
N CYS A 90 -19.41 7.27 -1.34
CA CYS A 90 -18.35 6.35 -1.70
C CYS A 90 -18.66 4.93 -1.22
N GLY A 91 -18.69 3.98 -2.14
CA GLY A 91 -18.86 2.56 -1.83
C GLY A 91 -17.62 1.95 -1.17
N HIS A 92 -17.79 0.80 -0.53
CA HIS A 92 -16.71 0.05 0.10
C HIS A 92 -15.61 -0.31 -0.90
N GLY A 93 -14.36 0.00 -0.56
CA GLY A 93 -13.17 -0.24 -1.38
C GLY A 93 -12.85 0.88 -2.38
N VAL A 94 -13.79 1.79 -2.68
CA VAL A 94 -13.59 2.83 -3.72
C VAL A 94 -12.56 3.88 -3.28
N ALA A 95 -12.61 4.34 -2.04
CA ALA A 95 -11.64 5.30 -1.53
C ALA A 95 -10.24 4.70 -1.48
N LEU A 96 -10.15 3.45 -1.05
CA LEU A 96 -8.91 2.69 -1.01
C LEU A 96 -8.32 2.49 -2.41
N ASP A 97 -9.13 2.03 -3.36
CA ASP A 97 -8.73 1.84 -4.76
C ASP A 97 -8.15 3.12 -5.36
N ARG A 98 -8.81 4.24 -5.19
CA ARG A 98 -8.35 5.55 -5.68
C ARG A 98 -7.02 5.97 -5.07
N ALA A 99 -6.88 5.86 -3.75
CA ALA A 99 -5.68 6.28 -3.04
C ALA A 99 -4.47 5.40 -3.40
N VAL A 100 -4.65 4.10 -3.43
CA VAL A 100 -3.59 3.15 -3.78
C VAL A 100 -3.15 3.32 -5.23
N ARG A 101 -4.08 3.44 -6.18
CA ARG A 101 -3.72 3.64 -7.60
C ARG A 101 -2.99 4.95 -7.83
N ALA A 102 -3.37 6.02 -7.16
CA ALA A 102 -2.68 7.30 -7.24
C ALA A 102 -1.23 7.18 -6.71
N TRP A 103 -1.06 6.58 -5.55
CA TRP A 103 0.25 6.38 -4.95
C TRP A 103 1.16 5.47 -5.81
N VAL A 104 0.65 4.35 -6.29
CA VAL A 104 1.39 3.44 -7.18
C VAL A 104 1.74 4.15 -8.49
N GLY A 105 0.84 4.98 -9.02
CA GLY A 105 1.10 5.79 -10.20
C GLY A 105 2.25 6.77 -9.99
N GLU A 106 2.29 7.46 -8.87
CA GLU A 106 3.38 8.38 -8.51
C GLU A 106 4.72 7.65 -8.34
N MET A 107 4.71 6.50 -7.66
CA MET A 107 5.91 5.69 -7.46
C MET A 107 6.41 5.01 -8.75
N SER A 108 5.56 4.88 -9.76
CA SER A 108 5.89 4.24 -11.04
C SER A 108 6.31 5.24 -12.13
N VAL A 109 6.44 6.53 -11.81
CA VAL A 109 6.98 7.51 -12.75
C VAL A 109 8.48 7.29 -12.88
N VAL A 110 8.85 6.63 -13.97
CA VAL A 110 10.25 6.52 -14.38
C VAL A 110 10.69 7.90 -14.84
N ASP A 111 11.68 8.48 -14.17
CA ASP A 111 12.33 9.70 -14.67
C ASP A 111 13.16 9.34 -15.90
N ARG A 112 12.56 9.51 -17.07
CA ARG A 112 13.19 9.21 -18.37
C ARG A 112 14.41 10.12 -18.65
N ASP A 113 14.57 11.19 -17.92
CA ASP A 113 15.67 12.13 -18.07
C ASP A 113 16.94 11.67 -17.32
N TYR A 114 16.83 10.62 -16.49
CA TYR A 114 17.96 10.03 -15.75
C TYR A 114 18.07 8.52 -15.99
N PRO A 115 18.54 8.11 -17.19
CA PRO A 115 18.61 6.69 -17.54
C PRO A 115 19.64 5.86 -16.73
N TRP A 116 20.45 6.50 -15.89
CA TRP A 116 21.38 5.85 -14.95
C TRP A 116 20.90 5.84 -13.50
N ALA A 117 19.78 6.50 -13.18
CA ALA A 117 19.11 6.26 -11.92
C ALA A 117 18.68 4.78 -11.92
N ASP A 118 19.13 4.04 -10.92
CA ASP A 118 18.78 2.61 -10.79
C ASP A 118 17.27 2.53 -10.58
N ASP A 119 16.52 2.36 -11.67
CA ASP A 119 15.05 2.43 -11.80
C ASP A 119 14.34 1.27 -11.11
N ARG A 120 14.90 0.79 -10.01
CA ARG A 120 14.22 -0.18 -9.18
C ARG A 120 13.18 0.53 -8.33
N HIS A 121 11.97 0.55 -8.83
CA HIS A 121 10.80 0.86 -8.02
C HIS A 121 10.61 -0.24 -6.97
N ASP A 122 11.55 -0.31 -6.04
CA ASP A 122 11.57 -1.30 -4.98
C ASP A 122 10.64 -0.86 -3.85
N PHE A 123 9.34 -0.99 -4.09
CA PHE A 123 8.39 -0.96 -2.99
C PHE A 123 7.77 -2.33 -2.77
N CYS A 124 7.47 -2.62 -1.52
CA CYS A 124 6.70 -3.78 -1.12
C CYS A 124 5.27 -3.36 -0.84
N ALA A 125 4.30 -4.10 -1.32
CA ALA A 125 2.89 -3.81 -1.08
C ALA A 125 2.20 -4.97 -0.36
N TRP A 126 1.40 -4.63 0.65
CA TRP A 126 0.43 -5.51 1.25
C TRP A 126 -0.95 -4.86 1.16
N ILE A 127 -1.90 -5.56 0.57
CA ILE A 127 -3.27 -5.08 0.41
C ILE A 127 -4.22 -6.18 0.87
N GLY A 128 -5.09 -5.85 1.80
CA GLY A 128 -6.05 -6.80 2.34
C GLY A 128 -7.37 -6.15 2.74
N GLY A 129 -8.38 -6.96 2.94
CA GLY A 129 -9.70 -6.50 3.36
C GLY A 129 -10.82 -7.35 2.81
N ALA A 130 -12.05 -6.91 3.04
CA ALA A 130 -13.25 -7.57 2.58
C ALA A 130 -13.75 -6.96 1.27
N GLY A 131 -14.33 -7.79 0.42
CA GLY A 131 -15.02 -7.36 -0.79
C GLY A 131 -14.21 -7.49 -2.07
N PRO A 132 -14.93 -7.55 -3.22
CA PRO A 132 -14.32 -7.85 -4.51
C PRO A 132 -13.40 -6.75 -5.02
N LEU A 133 -13.72 -5.49 -4.79
CA LEU A 133 -12.93 -4.35 -5.29
C LEU A 133 -11.52 -4.31 -4.68
N ILE A 134 -11.39 -4.64 -3.40
CA ILE A 134 -10.08 -4.72 -2.73
C ILE A 134 -9.29 -5.92 -3.28
N GLY A 135 -9.94 -7.04 -3.57
CA GLY A 135 -9.31 -8.20 -4.20
C GLY A 135 -8.80 -7.89 -5.61
N GLU A 136 -9.56 -7.18 -6.42
CA GLU A 136 -9.13 -6.72 -7.75
C GLU A 136 -7.94 -5.76 -7.65
N LEU A 137 -8.00 -4.80 -6.74
CA LEU A 137 -6.90 -3.86 -6.49
C LEU A 137 -5.61 -4.59 -6.11
N ALA A 138 -5.71 -5.55 -5.19
CA ALA A 138 -4.56 -6.36 -4.77
C ALA A 138 -3.94 -7.13 -5.95
N SER A 139 -4.76 -7.73 -6.79
CA SER A 139 -4.33 -8.45 -7.98
C SER A 139 -3.64 -7.53 -9.00
N ASP A 140 -4.19 -6.34 -9.24
CA ASP A 140 -3.63 -5.37 -10.18
C ASP A 140 -2.27 -4.85 -9.73
N VAL A 141 -2.12 -4.57 -8.44
CA VAL A 141 -0.84 -4.11 -7.87
C VAL A 141 0.22 -5.21 -7.93
N ASP A 142 -0.15 -6.45 -7.59
CA ASP A 142 0.75 -7.61 -7.68
C ASP A 142 1.25 -7.82 -9.12
N THR A 143 0.37 -7.72 -10.10
CA THR A 143 0.72 -7.84 -11.52
C THR A 143 1.72 -6.77 -11.95
N ARG A 144 1.55 -5.53 -11.50
CA ARG A 144 2.50 -4.44 -11.80
C ARG A 144 3.86 -4.66 -11.18
N LEU A 145 3.90 -5.11 -9.92
CA LEU A 145 5.16 -5.39 -9.22
C LEU A 145 5.95 -6.51 -9.89
N ARG A 146 5.27 -7.58 -10.34
CA ARG A 146 5.91 -8.69 -11.07
C ARG A 146 6.47 -8.24 -12.42
N ALA A 147 5.71 -7.46 -13.17
CA ALA A 147 6.16 -6.94 -14.47
C ALA A 147 7.41 -6.06 -14.32
N SER A 148 7.50 -5.27 -13.26
CA SER A 148 8.69 -4.45 -12.96
C SER A 148 9.91 -5.31 -12.64
N SER A 149 9.73 -6.40 -11.89
CA SER A 149 10.81 -7.32 -11.52
C SER A 149 11.37 -8.09 -12.72
N GLU A 150 10.53 -8.46 -13.68
CA GLU A 150 10.96 -9.18 -14.89
C GLU A 150 11.79 -8.30 -15.84
N HIS A 151 11.51 -7.00 -15.90
CA HIS A 151 12.29 -6.05 -16.72
C HIS A 151 13.68 -5.77 -16.11
N ALA A 152 13.82 -5.86 -14.79
CA ALA A 152 15.09 -5.67 -14.10
C ALA A 152 16.06 -6.88 -14.25
N SER A 153 15.57 -8.03 -14.70
CA SER A 153 16.34 -9.26 -14.86
C SER A 153 16.87 -9.48 -16.28
N ARG A 154 16.66 -8.54 -17.17
CA ARG A 154 17.16 -8.55 -18.56
C ARG A 154 18.18 -7.43 -18.75
#